data_f06e9877f98ff6a4d80d2329eb20379e
#
_entry.id   f06e9877f98ff6a4d80d2329eb20379e
#
_cell.length_a   1.000
_cell.length_b   1.000
_cell.length_c   1.000
_cell.angle_alpha   90.00
_cell.angle_beta   90.00
_cell.angle_gamma   90.00
#
_symmetry.space_group_name_H-M   'P 1'
#
loop_
_entity.id
_entity.type
_entity.pdbx_description
1 polymer ?
#
loop_
_entity_poly.entity_id
_entity_poly.type
_entity_poly.pdbx_seq_one_letter_code
_entity_poly.pdbx_strand_id
1 'polypeptide(L)'
;MKKARKTSMISVLLIPILLLSMFVTIPQAKAETDLGLTVGAAILVDADSGKILYEQNADTPLGIASMSKMMTEYILLDAIKEGKVSWNQKYKVSEYAYKLSQNRALSNVPLRADGTYTLRELYEAMAIYSANAATVAIAEMVAGTETEFVKLMNKKAEELGLEGYKFVNSTGLNNKDLMGMQPAGTGPEDENVMPARSVAKLAYHLLKDYPEVLETASIPKKIFREGTDDAIQMENWNFMLPGLVYEYEGVDGLKTGTTNLAGYCFTGTAERNGTRLISVVMNAVDSNGAGSYKARFDATAKLFNYGFNQFSKQEIIPEDFSVKGKDTIKVIKGKEDKVKIAVKEPFSMLVKNSERDLYEPKLVLDKDSLEAEVKKGTVVGKVVIERKEGSDYGFIDGKEMAVDVVTADDVERAGFISLFFQGIGNFFSNLWGGITGFVGGLFS
;
A
#
# COMPACT_ATOMS: atom_id res chain seq x y z
N MET A 1 -61.29 44.24 -18.39
CA MET A 1 -60.88 42.89 -18.86
C MET A 1 -59.41 42.90 -19.28
N LYS A 2 -58.45 42.75 -18.38
CA LYS A 2 -56.99 42.57 -18.66
C LYS A 2 -56.31 41.99 -17.40
N LYS A 3 -56.54 40.70 -17.05
CA LYS A 3 -55.83 40.02 -15.94
C LYS A 3 -55.76 38.48 -16.14
N ALA A 4 -55.39 38.01 -17.32
CA ALA A 4 -55.35 36.55 -17.58
C ALA A 4 -54.20 36.11 -18.50
N ARG A 5 -53.01 36.80 -18.51
CA ARG A 5 -51.91 36.41 -19.40
C ARG A 5 -50.53 36.28 -18.71
N LYS A 6 -50.42 36.41 -17.37
CA LYS A 6 -49.15 36.29 -16.67
C LYS A 6 -48.89 34.95 -15.99
N THR A 7 -49.89 34.08 -15.86
CA THR A 7 -49.77 32.77 -15.20
C THR A 7 -49.28 31.64 -16.12
N SER A 8 -49.42 31.81 -17.46
CA SER A 8 -49.04 30.74 -18.42
C SER A 8 -47.52 30.68 -18.75
N MET A 9 -46.79 31.78 -18.58
CA MET A 9 -45.33 31.76 -18.88
C MET A 9 -44.48 31.14 -17.77
N ILE A 10 -44.92 31.19 -16.52
CA ILE A 10 -44.20 30.61 -15.40
C ILE A 10 -44.28 29.06 -15.39
N SER A 11 -45.41 28.50 -15.84
CA SER A 11 -45.61 27.06 -15.92
C SER A 11 -44.79 26.38 -17.03
N VAL A 12 -44.49 27.09 -18.12
CA VAL A 12 -43.70 26.55 -19.24
C VAL A 12 -42.16 26.52 -18.90
N LEU A 13 -41.71 27.39 -17.99
CA LEU A 13 -40.28 27.41 -17.56
C LEU A 13 -39.99 26.40 -16.46
N LEU A 14 -41.01 25.92 -15.71
CA LEU A 14 -40.80 24.93 -14.63
C LEU A 14 -40.69 23.49 -15.15
N ILE A 15 -41.26 23.17 -16.31
CA ILE A 15 -41.23 21.83 -16.89
C ILE A 15 -39.80 21.40 -17.33
N PRO A 16 -38.95 22.23 -18.01
CA PRO A 16 -37.61 21.84 -18.36
C PRO A 16 -36.68 21.74 -17.14
N ILE A 17 -36.94 22.51 -16.08
CA ILE A 17 -36.15 22.41 -14.83
C ILE A 17 -36.44 21.09 -14.08
N LEU A 18 -37.72 20.64 -14.10
CA LEU A 18 -38.09 19.33 -13.52
C LEU A 18 -37.57 18.15 -14.35
N LEU A 19 -37.48 18.29 -15.68
CA LEU A 19 -36.91 17.28 -16.56
C LEU A 19 -35.37 17.23 -16.47
N LEU A 20 -34.71 18.35 -16.21
CA LEU A 20 -33.25 18.37 -15.99
C LEU A 20 -32.83 17.74 -14.65
N SER A 21 -33.72 17.77 -13.63
CA SER A 21 -33.47 17.13 -12.33
C SER A 21 -33.57 15.60 -12.36
N MET A 22 -34.19 15.01 -13.41
CA MET A 22 -34.27 13.55 -13.59
C MET A 22 -32.97 12.92 -14.15
N PHE A 23 -32.02 13.72 -14.60
CA PHE A 23 -30.70 13.24 -15.06
C PHE A 23 -29.57 13.45 -14.05
N VAL A 24 -29.89 13.89 -12.84
CA VAL A 24 -28.92 13.80 -11.75
C VAL A 24 -28.84 12.32 -11.35
N THR A 25 -27.93 11.61 -11.96
CA THR A 25 -27.48 10.30 -11.44
C THR A 25 -26.92 10.57 -10.05
N ILE A 26 -27.75 10.34 -9.02
CA ILE A 26 -27.27 10.26 -7.64
C ILE A 26 -26.23 9.15 -7.68
N PRO A 27 -24.95 9.42 -7.36
CA PRO A 27 -23.98 8.33 -7.24
C PRO A 27 -24.58 7.34 -6.25
N GLN A 28 -24.81 6.13 -6.69
CA GLN A 28 -25.36 5.06 -5.86
C GLN A 28 -24.33 4.87 -4.75
N ALA A 29 -24.65 5.31 -3.53
CA ALA A 29 -23.80 5.11 -2.39
C ALA A 29 -23.54 3.60 -2.31
N LYS A 30 -22.28 3.18 -2.48
CA LYS A 30 -21.86 1.80 -2.27
C LYS A 30 -22.35 1.42 -0.88
N ALA A 31 -23.13 0.37 -0.76
CA ALA A 31 -23.35 -0.24 0.54
C ALA A 31 -21.98 -0.74 1.02
N GLU A 32 -21.35 0.07 1.84
CA GLU A 32 -20.07 -0.27 2.47
C GLU A 32 -20.27 -1.58 3.23
N THR A 33 -19.38 -2.55 3.04
CA THR A 33 -19.47 -3.82 3.75
C THR A 33 -19.24 -3.54 5.23
N ASP A 34 -20.29 -3.56 6.04
CA ASP A 34 -20.17 -3.40 7.49
C ASP A 34 -19.73 -4.72 8.11
N LEU A 35 -18.51 -4.75 8.66
CA LEU A 35 -17.97 -5.88 9.42
C LEU A 35 -18.29 -5.80 10.91
N GLY A 36 -19.04 -4.79 11.34
CA GLY A 36 -19.35 -4.54 12.76
C GLY A 36 -18.08 -4.35 13.59
N LEU A 37 -17.11 -3.59 13.07
CA LEU A 37 -15.88 -3.25 13.77
C LEU A 37 -16.09 -2.05 14.69
N THR A 38 -15.75 -2.19 15.94
CA THR A 38 -15.72 -1.08 16.91
C THR A 38 -14.30 -0.55 17.05
N VAL A 39 -13.88 0.23 16.04
CA VAL A 39 -12.52 0.74 15.89
C VAL A 39 -12.54 2.20 15.44
N GLY A 40 -11.49 2.97 15.74
CA GLY A 40 -11.32 4.32 15.22
C GLY A 40 -11.07 4.33 13.71
N ALA A 41 -10.22 3.41 13.24
CA ALA A 41 -9.98 3.17 11.80
C ALA A 41 -9.53 1.73 11.56
N ALA A 42 -9.80 1.22 10.35
CA ALA A 42 -9.32 -0.10 9.91
C ALA A 42 -9.09 -0.13 8.40
N ILE A 43 -8.16 -1.00 7.97
CA ILE A 43 -7.94 -1.31 6.57
C ILE A 43 -7.42 -2.74 6.43
N LEU A 44 -7.79 -3.40 5.31
CA LEU A 44 -7.29 -4.71 4.91
C LEU A 44 -6.75 -4.63 3.49
N VAL A 45 -5.54 -5.15 3.28
CA VAL A 45 -4.81 -5.04 2.01
C VAL A 45 -4.27 -6.42 1.61
N ASP A 46 -4.32 -6.73 0.33
CA ASP A 46 -3.56 -7.84 -0.28
C ASP A 46 -2.08 -7.46 -0.33
N ALA A 47 -1.23 -8.23 0.30
CA ALA A 47 0.20 -7.95 0.39
C ALA A 47 0.95 -8.14 -0.95
N ASP A 48 0.41 -8.94 -1.88
CA ASP A 48 1.03 -9.18 -3.18
C ASP A 48 0.80 -8.00 -4.14
N SER A 49 -0.47 -7.62 -4.33
CA SER A 49 -0.85 -6.60 -5.31
C SER A 49 -0.94 -5.19 -4.71
N GLY A 50 -1.11 -5.07 -3.40
CA GLY A 50 -1.45 -3.82 -2.73
C GLY A 50 -2.93 -3.45 -2.84
N LYS A 51 -3.80 -4.36 -3.34
CA LYS A 51 -5.24 -4.09 -3.46
C LYS A 51 -5.89 -3.94 -2.10
N ILE A 52 -6.67 -2.87 -1.95
CA ILE A 52 -7.45 -2.63 -0.74
C ILE A 52 -8.73 -3.45 -0.80
N LEU A 53 -8.94 -4.31 0.20
CA LEU A 53 -10.09 -5.21 0.29
C LEU A 53 -11.20 -4.68 1.20
N TYR A 54 -10.82 -3.87 2.18
CA TYR A 54 -11.73 -3.23 3.13
C TYR A 54 -11.09 -1.97 3.70
N GLU A 55 -11.90 -0.97 3.99
CA GLU A 55 -11.49 0.22 4.74
C GLU A 55 -12.64 0.81 5.56
N GLN A 56 -12.29 1.38 6.69
CA GLN A 56 -13.19 2.14 7.57
C GLN A 56 -12.39 3.29 8.17
N ASN A 57 -12.80 4.53 7.91
CA ASN A 57 -12.12 5.75 8.38
C ASN A 57 -10.60 5.75 8.09
N ALA A 58 -10.16 5.09 7.00
CA ALA A 58 -8.76 4.77 6.76
C ALA A 58 -7.86 6.00 6.58
N ASP A 59 -8.43 7.16 6.24
CA ASP A 59 -7.71 8.41 6.00
C ASP A 59 -7.69 9.36 7.20
N THR A 60 -8.32 8.95 8.33
CA THR A 60 -8.31 9.74 9.57
C THR A 60 -6.98 9.57 10.30
N PRO A 61 -6.18 10.65 10.53
CA PRO A 61 -4.96 10.58 11.32
C PRO A 61 -5.28 10.27 12.78
N LEU A 62 -4.72 9.20 13.30
CA LEU A 62 -4.84 8.75 14.69
C LEU A 62 -3.46 8.47 15.28
N GLY A 63 -3.36 8.41 16.60
CA GLY A 63 -2.16 7.94 17.29
C GLY A 63 -1.82 6.51 16.85
N ILE A 64 -0.55 6.25 16.53
CA ILE A 64 -0.08 4.94 16.09
C ILE A 64 0.73 4.18 17.12
N ALA A 65 1.11 4.86 18.22
CA ALA A 65 1.90 4.27 19.27
C ALA A 65 3.12 3.50 18.73
N SER A 66 3.42 2.33 19.31
CA SER A 66 4.57 1.50 18.89
C SER A 66 4.48 0.89 17.49
N MET A 67 3.39 1.09 16.72
CA MET A 67 3.41 0.79 15.28
C MET A 67 4.43 1.68 14.53
N SER A 68 4.81 2.82 15.12
CA SER A 68 5.93 3.67 14.67
C SER A 68 7.24 2.93 14.48
N LYS A 69 7.47 1.85 15.25
CA LYS A 69 8.68 1.04 15.17
C LYS A 69 8.85 0.30 13.84
N MET A 70 7.79 0.14 13.04
CA MET A 70 7.90 -0.34 11.66
C MET A 70 8.72 0.63 10.78
N MET A 71 8.58 1.95 10.99
CA MET A 71 9.42 2.94 10.31
C MET A 71 10.87 2.90 10.83
N THR A 72 11.05 2.72 12.13
CA THR A 72 12.39 2.55 12.72
C THR A 72 13.07 1.31 12.17
N GLU A 73 12.35 0.21 12.05
CA GLU A 73 12.82 -1.05 11.47
C GLU A 73 13.21 -0.89 10.00
N TYR A 74 12.36 -0.22 9.21
CA TYR A 74 12.62 0.05 7.80
C TYR A 74 13.93 0.82 7.60
N ILE A 75 14.11 1.93 8.32
CA ILE A 75 15.33 2.76 8.24
C ILE A 75 16.57 2.00 8.72
N LEU A 76 16.43 1.17 9.76
CA LEU A 76 17.50 0.30 10.23
C LEU A 76 17.95 -0.67 9.13
N LEU A 77 17.00 -1.33 8.46
CA LEU A 77 17.30 -2.30 7.40
C LEU A 77 17.89 -1.61 6.17
N ASP A 78 17.41 -0.42 5.80
CA ASP A 78 18.07 0.42 4.80
C ASP A 78 19.54 0.69 5.17
N ALA A 79 19.79 1.11 6.42
CA ALA A 79 21.15 1.43 6.88
C ALA A 79 22.07 0.19 6.89
N ILE A 80 21.54 -1.00 7.18
CA ILE A 80 22.28 -2.26 7.09
C ILE A 80 22.59 -2.60 5.63
N LYS A 81 21.60 -2.51 4.74
CA LYS A 81 21.74 -2.78 3.31
C LYS A 81 22.77 -1.85 2.65
N GLU A 82 22.82 -0.60 3.10
CA GLU A 82 23.79 0.40 2.65
C GLU A 82 25.16 0.25 3.32
N GLY A 83 25.34 -0.66 4.27
CA GLY A 83 26.59 -0.89 4.99
C GLY A 83 26.96 0.21 6.00
N LYS A 84 26.02 1.08 6.38
CA LYS A 84 26.22 2.16 7.37
C LYS A 84 26.34 1.60 8.79
N VAL A 85 25.59 0.55 9.10
CA VAL A 85 25.63 -0.20 10.35
C VAL A 85 25.63 -1.70 10.06
N SER A 86 26.00 -2.52 11.06
CA SER A 86 26.00 -3.98 10.92
C SER A 86 25.42 -4.66 12.16
N TRP A 87 24.85 -5.86 11.99
CA TRP A 87 24.23 -6.62 13.07
C TRP A 87 25.12 -6.85 14.29
N ASN A 88 26.44 -7.00 14.09
CA ASN A 88 27.42 -7.22 15.15
C ASN A 88 28.00 -5.93 15.72
N GLN A 89 27.64 -4.77 15.16
CA GLN A 89 28.06 -3.47 15.68
C GLN A 89 27.59 -3.30 17.11
N LYS A 90 28.50 -2.85 17.98
CA LYS A 90 28.24 -2.70 19.40
C LYS A 90 27.82 -1.27 19.72
N TYR A 91 26.78 -1.17 20.50
CA TYR A 91 26.27 0.06 21.09
C TYR A 91 26.70 0.16 22.55
N LYS A 92 27.34 1.27 22.93
CA LYS A 92 27.58 1.63 24.32
C LYS A 92 26.38 2.44 24.82
N VAL A 93 25.77 2.01 25.90
CA VAL A 93 24.52 2.57 26.37
C VAL A 93 24.65 4.05 26.72
N SER A 94 23.82 4.91 26.11
CA SER A 94 23.71 6.33 26.43
C SER A 94 22.97 6.52 27.75
N GLU A 95 23.15 7.69 28.36
CA GLU A 95 22.39 8.07 29.57
C GLU A 95 20.87 8.04 29.30
N TYR A 96 20.46 8.46 28.10
CA TYR A 96 19.05 8.45 27.68
C TYR A 96 18.50 7.04 27.59
N ALA A 97 19.13 6.18 26.82
CA ALA A 97 18.70 4.78 26.68
C ALA A 97 18.72 4.04 28.02
N TYR A 98 19.73 4.29 28.87
CA TYR A 98 19.78 3.75 30.22
C TYR A 98 18.55 4.17 31.05
N LYS A 99 18.33 5.48 31.23
CA LYS A 99 17.22 5.99 32.03
C LYS A 99 15.87 5.48 31.53
N LEU A 100 15.64 5.52 30.22
CA LEU A 100 14.41 5.04 29.59
C LEU A 100 14.21 3.54 29.84
N SER A 101 15.28 2.74 29.78
CA SER A 101 15.21 1.29 30.00
C SER A 101 14.81 0.88 31.41
N GLN A 102 15.04 1.76 32.41
CA GLN A 102 14.68 1.49 33.81
C GLN A 102 13.20 1.77 34.11
N ASN A 103 12.47 2.42 33.21
CA ASN A 103 11.05 2.68 33.39
C ASN A 103 10.23 1.40 33.14
N ARG A 104 9.81 0.75 34.23
CA ARG A 104 9.06 -0.51 34.22
C ARG A 104 7.58 -0.36 33.81
N ALA A 105 7.07 0.87 33.71
CA ALA A 105 5.73 1.13 33.20
C ALA A 105 5.66 1.04 31.66
N LEU A 106 6.82 1.03 30.99
CA LEU A 106 6.96 0.93 29.55
C LEU A 106 7.50 -0.44 29.16
N SER A 107 7.23 -0.87 27.91
CA SER A 107 7.91 -2.04 27.33
C SER A 107 9.40 -1.77 27.20
N ASN A 108 10.22 -2.47 27.98
CA ASN A 108 11.66 -2.37 27.98
C ASN A 108 12.33 -3.68 28.38
N VAL A 109 13.51 -3.93 27.82
CA VAL A 109 14.55 -4.75 28.42
C VAL A 109 15.47 -3.78 29.18
N PRO A 110 15.76 -3.98 30.49
CA PRO A 110 16.69 -3.12 31.20
C PRO A 110 18.08 -3.17 30.57
N LEU A 111 18.64 -2.00 30.27
CA LEU A 111 19.99 -1.84 29.79
C LEU A 111 20.89 -1.39 30.95
N ARG A 112 22.09 -1.92 31.07
CA ARG A 112 23.06 -1.49 32.10
C ARG A 112 23.77 -0.23 31.61
N ALA A 113 24.05 0.70 32.53
CA ALA A 113 24.76 1.95 32.21
C ALA A 113 26.19 1.70 31.68
N ASP A 114 26.85 0.64 32.17
CA ASP A 114 28.17 0.16 31.72
C ASP A 114 28.05 -0.91 30.61
N GLY A 115 26.86 -1.23 30.17
CA GLY A 115 26.56 -2.31 29.23
C GLY A 115 26.96 -2.00 27.79
N THR A 116 27.20 -3.08 27.07
CA THR A 116 27.43 -3.04 25.63
C THR A 116 26.55 -4.09 24.97
N TYR A 117 25.78 -3.68 23.96
CA TYR A 117 24.80 -4.52 23.27
C TYR A 117 25.05 -4.48 21.77
N THR A 118 24.83 -5.60 21.09
CA THR A 118 24.90 -5.64 19.63
C THR A 118 23.61 -5.05 19.02
N LEU A 119 23.71 -4.54 17.81
CA LEU A 119 22.56 -4.06 17.06
C LEU A 119 21.47 -5.15 16.91
N ARG A 120 21.91 -6.43 16.75
CA ARG A 120 21.00 -7.59 16.69
C ARG A 120 20.21 -7.78 17.98
N GLU A 121 20.87 -7.71 19.14
CA GLU A 121 20.19 -7.82 20.45
C GLU A 121 19.15 -6.71 20.63
N LEU A 122 19.51 -5.47 20.27
CA LEU A 122 18.60 -4.32 20.36
C LEU A 122 17.41 -4.44 19.39
N TYR A 123 17.67 -4.90 18.16
CA TYR A 123 16.63 -5.13 17.16
C TYR A 123 15.62 -6.19 17.63
N GLU A 124 16.10 -7.33 18.11
CA GLU A 124 15.22 -8.38 18.64
C GLU A 124 14.39 -7.90 19.83
N ALA A 125 14.97 -7.10 20.72
CA ALA A 125 14.23 -6.50 21.83
C ALA A 125 13.16 -5.51 21.34
N MET A 126 13.45 -4.73 20.30
CA MET A 126 12.47 -3.82 19.67
C MET A 126 11.35 -4.58 18.97
N ALA A 127 11.68 -5.55 18.13
CA ALA A 127 10.71 -6.26 17.29
C ALA A 127 9.80 -7.20 18.11
N ILE A 128 10.38 -8.01 19.01
CA ILE A 128 9.66 -9.00 19.81
C ILE A 128 8.94 -8.35 20.99
N TYR A 129 9.68 -7.61 21.82
CA TYR A 129 9.18 -7.08 23.09
C TYR A 129 8.75 -5.60 23.01
N SER A 130 8.90 -4.97 21.85
CA SER A 130 8.60 -3.55 21.67
C SER A 130 9.43 -2.62 22.56
N ALA A 131 10.67 -3.01 22.93
CA ALA A 131 11.52 -2.32 23.89
C ALA A 131 11.87 -0.90 23.43
N ASN A 132 11.39 0.11 24.19
CA ASN A 132 11.51 1.52 23.79
C ASN A 132 12.98 2.02 23.87
N ALA A 133 13.69 1.67 24.92
CA ALA A 133 15.09 2.05 25.08
C ALA A 133 15.99 1.40 23.97
N ALA A 134 15.70 0.16 23.60
CA ALA A 134 16.39 -0.49 22.47
C ALA A 134 16.09 0.23 21.14
N THR A 135 14.88 0.74 20.97
CA THR A 135 14.49 1.54 19.79
C THR A 135 15.28 2.85 19.71
N VAL A 136 15.38 3.57 20.83
CA VAL A 136 16.23 4.78 20.93
C VAL A 136 17.69 4.46 20.63
N ALA A 137 18.23 3.36 21.18
CA ALA A 137 19.60 2.93 20.93
C ALA A 137 19.85 2.64 19.44
N ILE A 138 18.90 2.02 18.74
CA ILE A 138 18.93 1.82 17.28
C ILE A 138 18.97 3.18 16.56
N ALA A 139 18.10 4.12 16.96
CA ALA A 139 18.06 5.46 16.37
C ALA A 139 19.41 6.19 16.54
N GLU A 140 20.00 6.11 17.74
CA GLU A 140 21.32 6.69 18.01
C GLU A 140 22.44 6.01 17.18
N MET A 141 22.40 4.68 17.01
CA MET A 141 23.38 3.95 16.19
C MET A 141 23.30 4.32 14.70
N VAL A 142 22.10 4.54 14.18
CA VAL A 142 21.89 4.85 12.75
C VAL A 142 22.15 6.31 12.43
N ALA A 143 21.71 7.23 13.30
CA ALA A 143 21.73 8.67 13.01
C ALA A 143 22.52 9.53 14.02
N GLY A 144 23.16 8.93 15.02
CA GLY A 144 23.91 9.62 16.06
C GLY A 144 23.04 10.17 17.18
N THR A 145 21.81 10.63 16.88
CA THR A 145 20.81 11.09 17.87
C THR A 145 19.41 10.71 17.43
N GLU A 146 18.47 10.59 18.39
CA GLU A 146 17.06 10.38 18.05
C GLU A 146 16.47 11.58 17.26
N THR A 147 16.93 12.80 17.51
CA THR A 147 16.51 14.00 16.75
C THR A 147 16.83 13.86 15.25
N GLU A 148 18.05 13.44 14.90
CA GLU A 148 18.43 13.22 13.50
C GLU A 148 17.69 12.01 12.91
N PHE A 149 17.45 10.99 13.72
CA PHE A 149 16.68 9.83 13.28
C PHE A 149 15.23 10.18 12.93
N VAL A 150 14.56 11.04 13.71
CA VAL A 150 13.20 11.51 13.42
C VAL A 150 13.14 12.28 12.09
N LYS A 151 14.20 13.02 11.73
CA LYS A 151 14.29 13.63 10.39
C LYS A 151 14.32 12.57 9.28
N LEU A 152 15.08 11.46 9.51
CA LEU A 152 15.08 10.32 8.58
C LEU A 152 13.70 9.66 8.49
N MET A 153 12.97 9.50 9.61
CA MET A 153 11.62 8.94 9.61
C MET A 153 10.67 9.77 8.74
N ASN A 154 10.66 11.09 8.93
CA ASN A 154 9.79 11.97 8.14
C ASN A 154 10.21 12.01 6.66
N LYS A 155 11.51 12.01 6.36
CA LYS A 155 12.01 11.91 4.98
C LYS A 155 11.63 10.58 4.32
N LYS A 156 11.79 9.46 5.02
CA LYS A 156 11.38 8.14 4.50
C LYS A 156 9.88 8.05 4.27
N ALA A 157 9.07 8.66 5.14
CA ALA A 157 7.63 8.73 4.97
C ALA A 157 7.25 9.50 3.68
N GLU A 158 7.94 10.59 3.37
CA GLU A 158 7.78 11.34 2.11
C GLU A 158 8.18 10.48 0.91
N GLU A 159 9.34 9.79 0.96
CA GLU A 159 9.84 8.90 -0.09
C GLU A 159 8.86 7.75 -0.40
N LEU A 160 8.21 7.19 0.63
CA LEU A 160 7.19 6.15 0.49
C LEU A 160 5.81 6.72 0.08
N GLY A 161 5.67 8.05 -0.04
CA GLY A 161 4.40 8.72 -0.35
C GLY A 161 3.34 8.44 0.71
N LEU A 162 3.71 8.42 2.00
CA LEU A 162 2.76 8.36 3.10
C LEU A 162 2.09 9.72 3.27
N GLU A 163 0.83 9.74 3.63
CA GLU A 163 0.05 10.97 3.80
C GLU A 163 -0.46 11.09 5.24
N GLY A 164 -0.70 12.31 5.70
CA GLY A 164 -1.30 12.59 7.01
C GLY A 164 -0.48 12.11 8.21
N TYR A 165 0.81 11.88 8.04
CA TYR A 165 1.71 11.41 9.09
C TYR A 165 2.41 12.55 9.83
N LYS A 166 2.82 12.27 11.07
CA LYS A 166 3.77 13.09 11.84
C LYS A 166 4.58 12.16 12.72
N PHE A 167 5.89 12.08 12.50
CA PHE A 167 6.82 11.40 13.40
C PHE A 167 7.51 12.44 14.30
N VAL A 168 7.48 12.22 15.61
CA VAL A 168 8.09 13.09 16.63
C VAL A 168 9.11 12.36 17.49
N ASN A 169 9.09 11.02 17.51
CA ASN A 169 10.10 10.18 18.16
C ASN A 169 10.19 8.81 17.45
N SER A 170 11.22 8.05 17.75
CA SER A 170 11.49 6.74 17.13
C SER A 170 10.60 5.61 17.66
N THR A 171 10.02 5.79 18.84
CA THR A 171 9.39 4.72 19.63
C THR A 171 7.87 4.65 19.47
N GLY A 172 7.22 5.79 19.24
CA GLY A 172 5.76 5.98 19.28
C GLY A 172 5.20 6.17 20.68
N LEU A 173 6.03 6.46 21.68
CA LEU A 173 5.59 6.91 22.99
C LEU A 173 5.04 8.33 22.92
N ASN A 174 4.25 8.73 23.93
CA ASN A 174 4.05 10.14 24.19
C ASN A 174 5.39 10.75 24.66
N ASN A 175 5.73 11.94 24.15
CA ASN A 175 7.00 12.58 24.47
C ASN A 175 7.19 12.86 25.99
N LYS A 176 6.10 12.99 26.78
CA LYS A 176 6.20 13.11 28.25
C LYS A 176 6.88 11.92 28.91
N ASP A 177 6.76 10.72 28.31
CA ASP A 177 7.37 9.50 28.82
C ASP A 177 8.88 9.43 28.51
N LEU A 178 9.40 10.34 27.69
CA LEU A 178 10.81 10.46 27.33
C LEU A 178 11.62 11.34 28.33
N MET A 179 11.03 11.67 29.47
CA MET A 179 11.71 12.29 30.62
C MET A 179 12.43 13.63 30.29
N GLY A 180 11.88 14.44 29.37
CA GLY A 180 12.47 15.69 28.91
C GLY A 180 13.59 15.52 27.87
N MET A 181 13.85 14.29 27.40
CA MET A 181 14.87 13.97 26.39
C MET A 181 14.26 13.73 24.99
N GLN A 182 13.03 14.20 24.77
CA GLN A 182 12.38 14.10 23.47
C GLN A 182 13.16 14.82 22.37
N PRO A 183 13.02 14.39 21.10
CA PRO A 183 13.69 15.01 19.97
C PRO A 183 13.47 16.52 19.88
N ALA A 184 14.53 17.26 19.56
CA ALA A 184 14.49 18.70 19.43
C ALA A 184 13.46 19.14 18.36
N GLY A 185 12.68 20.18 18.67
CA GLY A 185 11.64 20.70 17.78
C GLY A 185 10.29 19.99 17.92
N THR A 186 10.15 19.05 18.89
CA THR A 186 8.89 18.39 19.21
C THR A 186 8.35 18.86 20.55
N GLY A 187 7.01 18.85 20.72
CA GLY A 187 6.35 19.23 21.96
C GLY A 187 6.42 18.13 23.02
N PRO A 188 6.30 18.47 24.32
CA PRO A 188 6.38 17.49 25.41
C PRO A 188 5.20 16.51 25.45
N GLU A 189 4.05 16.86 24.87
CA GLU A 189 2.85 16.00 24.81
C GLU A 189 2.62 15.40 23.40
N ASP A 190 3.58 15.64 22.47
CA ASP A 190 3.43 15.13 21.11
C ASP A 190 3.51 13.59 21.06
N GLU A 191 2.74 12.99 20.16
CA GLU A 191 2.82 11.59 19.78
C GLU A 191 2.90 11.45 18.25
N ASN A 192 3.39 10.30 17.77
CA ASN A 192 3.33 9.96 16.37
C ASN A 192 1.88 9.69 15.94
N VAL A 193 1.49 10.31 14.83
CA VAL A 193 0.15 10.12 14.24
C VAL A 193 0.27 9.73 12.78
N MET A 194 -0.69 8.93 12.30
CA MET A 194 -0.77 8.49 10.90
C MET A 194 -2.16 7.90 10.62
N PRO A 195 -2.72 8.06 9.40
CA PRO A 195 -3.92 7.33 8.98
C PRO A 195 -3.66 5.83 8.80
N ALA A 196 -4.70 5.00 8.98
CA ALA A 196 -4.59 3.55 8.79
C ALA A 196 -4.10 3.16 7.39
N ARG A 197 -4.49 3.92 6.35
CA ARG A 197 -3.99 3.74 4.97
C ARG A 197 -2.47 3.90 4.90
N SER A 198 -1.92 4.96 5.47
CA SER A 198 -0.48 5.19 5.48
C SER A 198 0.27 4.16 6.34
N VAL A 199 -0.31 3.69 7.46
CA VAL A 199 0.25 2.59 8.25
C VAL A 199 0.29 1.29 7.43
N ALA A 200 -0.79 0.96 6.71
CA ALA A 200 -0.84 -0.21 5.83
C ALA A 200 0.16 -0.09 4.67
N LYS A 201 0.31 1.11 4.09
CA LYS A 201 1.30 1.37 3.04
C LYS A 201 2.73 1.19 3.54
N LEU A 202 3.04 1.67 4.74
CA LEU A 202 4.33 1.43 5.39
C LEU A 202 4.58 -0.08 5.58
N ALA A 203 3.61 -0.82 6.10
CA ALA A 203 3.71 -2.27 6.29
C ALA A 203 3.87 -3.02 4.95
N TYR A 204 3.14 -2.61 3.92
CA TYR A 204 3.24 -3.15 2.57
C TYR A 204 4.66 -3.02 2.00
N HIS A 205 5.25 -1.82 2.07
CA HIS A 205 6.61 -1.59 1.61
C HIS A 205 7.64 -2.32 2.48
N LEU A 206 7.47 -2.34 3.80
CA LEU A 206 8.35 -3.05 4.70
C LEU A 206 8.42 -4.55 4.36
N LEU A 207 7.27 -5.20 4.20
CA LEU A 207 7.20 -6.63 3.86
C LEU A 207 7.69 -6.93 2.44
N LYS A 208 7.51 -6.01 1.51
CA LYS A 208 7.98 -6.15 0.13
C LYS A 208 9.49 -6.02 -0.01
N ASP A 209 10.09 -5.04 0.68
CA ASP A 209 11.50 -4.70 0.52
C ASP A 209 12.40 -5.49 1.50
N TYR A 210 11.82 -5.94 2.63
CA TYR A 210 12.49 -6.64 3.73
C TYR A 210 11.62 -7.76 4.31
N PRO A 211 11.26 -8.80 3.54
CA PRO A 211 10.40 -9.90 4.02
C PRO A 211 11.00 -10.65 5.21
N GLU A 212 12.33 -10.58 5.41
CA GLU A 212 13.03 -11.17 6.55
C GLU A 212 12.63 -10.60 7.91
N VAL A 213 11.93 -9.48 7.98
CA VAL A 213 11.39 -8.96 9.25
C VAL A 213 10.47 -9.96 9.94
N LEU A 214 9.80 -10.81 9.15
CA LEU A 214 8.92 -11.85 9.66
C LEU A 214 9.68 -12.94 10.44
N GLU A 215 10.95 -13.18 10.13
CA GLU A 215 11.78 -14.14 10.90
C GLU A 215 11.85 -13.76 12.39
N THR A 216 11.86 -12.45 12.69
CA THR A 216 11.90 -11.95 14.08
C THR A 216 10.51 -11.63 14.61
N ALA A 217 9.64 -11.02 13.79
CA ALA A 217 8.28 -10.63 14.20
C ALA A 217 7.40 -11.83 14.57
N SER A 218 7.65 -13.01 13.97
CA SER A 218 6.92 -14.26 14.24
C SER A 218 7.36 -14.99 15.51
N ILE A 219 8.42 -14.55 16.19
CA ILE A 219 8.90 -15.21 17.43
C ILE A 219 7.95 -14.90 18.59
N PRO A 220 7.24 -15.90 19.16
CA PRO A 220 6.29 -15.64 20.24
C PRO A 220 6.98 -15.36 21.58
N LYS A 221 8.13 -16.00 21.83
CA LYS A 221 8.90 -15.87 23.08
C LYS A 221 10.39 -16.05 22.80
N LYS A 222 11.22 -15.23 23.44
CA LYS A 222 12.69 -15.35 23.37
C LYS A 222 13.31 -14.87 24.69
N ILE A 223 14.42 -15.46 25.09
CA ILE A 223 15.23 -14.96 26.20
C ILE A 223 16.23 -13.95 25.64
N PHE A 224 16.10 -12.69 26.04
CA PHE A 224 17.10 -11.66 25.75
C PHE A 224 18.38 -12.01 26.49
N ARG A 225 19.53 -11.99 25.81
CA ARG A 225 20.87 -12.29 26.37
C ARG A 225 20.92 -13.59 27.17
N GLU A 226 20.35 -14.66 26.64
CA GLU A 226 20.36 -15.97 27.28
C GLU A 226 21.77 -16.40 27.74
N GLY A 227 21.88 -16.95 28.94
CA GLY A 227 23.14 -17.41 29.53
C GLY A 227 23.98 -16.29 30.15
N THR A 228 23.45 -15.06 30.29
CA THR A 228 24.10 -13.94 30.99
C THR A 228 23.29 -13.48 32.19
N ASP A 229 23.89 -12.65 33.05
CA ASP A 229 23.17 -12.02 34.19
C ASP A 229 22.08 -11.03 33.75
N ASP A 230 22.09 -10.61 32.49
CA ASP A 230 21.09 -9.72 31.89
C ASP A 230 19.96 -10.48 31.20
N ALA A 231 19.84 -11.80 31.42
CA ALA A 231 18.83 -12.63 30.77
C ALA A 231 17.40 -12.26 31.19
N ILE A 232 16.54 -11.95 30.22
CA ILE A 232 15.15 -11.56 30.43
C ILE A 232 14.25 -12.29 29.44
N GLN A 233 13.16 -12.88 29.96
CA GLN A 233 12.11 -13.46 29.14
C GLN A 233 11.34 -12.35 28.42
N MET A 234 11.40 -12.34 27.10
CA MET A 234 10.56 -11.52 26.20
C MET A 234 9.40 -12.35 25.69
N GLU A 235 8.18 -11.86 25.87
CA GLU A 235 6.98 -12.40 25.24
C GLU A 235 6.46 -11.38 24.23
N ASN A 236 6.15 -11.84 23.02
CA ASN A 236 5.68 -10.96 21.95
C ASN A 236 4.29 -10.38 22.29
N TRP A 237 4.11 -9.09 22.05
CA TRP A 237 2.82 -8.44 22.24
C TRP A 237 1.79 -8.76 21.17
N ASN A 238 2.21 -9.39 20.07
CA ASN A 238 1.31 -9.98 19.08
C ASN A 238 0.78 -11.32 19.60
N PHE A 239 -0.26 -11.27 20.40
CA PHE A 239 -0.87 -12.48 20.99
C PHE A 239 -1.63 -13.34 19.99
N MET A 240 -1.65 -12.96 18.67
CA MET A 240 -2.19 -13.82 17.60
C MET A 240 -1.15 -14.80 17.05
N LEU A 241 0.11 -14.73 17.49
CA LEU A 241 1.14 -15.70 17.09
C LEU A 241 0.85 -17.11 17.62
N PRO A 242 1.39 -18.15 16.95
CA PRO A 242 1.22 -19.55 17.37
C PRO A 242 1.61 -19.78 18.83
N GLY A 243 0.75 -20.47 19.56
CA GLY A 243 0.94 -20.80 20.98
C GLY A 243 0.63 -19.67 21.96
N LEU A 244 0.13 -18.50 21.50
CA LEU A 244 -0.31 -17.40 22.34
C LEU A 244 -1.85 -17.32 22.44
N VAL A 245 -2.35 -16.49 23.37
CA VAL A 245 -3.75 -16.55 23.86
C VAL A 245 -4.84 -16.23 22.81
N TYR A 246 -4.50 -15.49 21.76
CA TYR A 246 -5.40 -15.16 20.64
C TYR A 246 -4.90 -15.74 19.31
N GLU A 247 -4.20 -16.87 19.36
CA GLU A 247 -3.65 -17.52 18.19
C GLU A 247 -4.65 -17.52 17.01
N TYR A 248 -4.13 -17.08 15.85
CA TYR A 248 -4.88 -17.09 14.60
C TYR A 248 -4.01 -17.70 13.49
N GLU A 249 -4.54 -18.71 12.83
CA GLU A 249 -3.83 -19.44 11.79
C GLU A 249 -3.25 -18.52 10.71
N GLY A 250 -1.94 -18.68 10.45
CA GLY A 250 -1.21 -17.95 9.42
C GLY A 250 -0.63 -16.62 9.89
N VAL A 251 -0.94 -16.13 11.09
CA VAL A 251 -0.34 -14.87 11.60
C VAL A 251 1.13 -15.08 11.94
N ASP A 252 1.98 -14.21 11.38
CA ASP A 252 3.43 -14.22 11.56
C ASP A 252 4.05 -12.81 11.79
N GLY A 253 3.21 -11.79 11.95
CA GLY A 253 3.60 -10.40 12.19
C GLY A 253 2.41 -9.52 12.50
N LEU A 254 2.53 -8.20 12.66
CA LEU A 254 3.75 -7.42 12.49
C LEU A 254 4.03 -6.60 13.77
N LYS A 255 3.19 -5.57 14.10
CA LYS A 255 3.47 -4.68 15.24
C LYS A 255 2.23 -4.21 15.95
N THR A 256 2.21 -4.35 17.28
CA THR A 256 1.19 -3.77 18.15
C THR A 256 1.57 -2.36 18.59
N GLY A 257 0.58 -1.54 18.94
CA GLY A 257 0.76 -0.23 19.52
C GLY A 257 -0.27 0.06 20.62
N THR A 258 0.14 0.70 21.71
CA THR A 258 -0.77 1.13 22.78
C THR A 258 -0.20 2.35 23.50
N THR A 259 -0.94 3.46 23.51
CA THR A 259 -0.77 4.63 24.40
C THR A 259 -2.15 5.11 24.84
N ASN A 260 -2.20 6.07 25.73
CA ASN A 260 -3.48 6.66 26.14
C ASN A 260 -4.19 7.38 25.00
N LEU A 261 -3.43 8.01 24.07
CA LEU A 261 -3.97 8.70 22.90
C LEU A 261 -4.39 7.70 21.82
N ALA A 262 -3.50 6.77 21.48
CA ALA A 262 -3.72 5.83 20.39
C ALA A 262 -4.78 4.76 20.70
N GLY A 263 -5.00 4.44 21.97
CA GLY A 263 -5.77 3.26 22.34
C GLY A 263 -5.06 1.96 21.93
N TYR A 264 -5.82 0.93 21.62
CA TYR A 264 -5.30 -0.39 21.23
C TYR A 264 -5.23 -0.52 19.73
N CYS A 265 -4.00 -0.53 19.19
CA CYS A 265 -3.70 -0.59 17.75
C CYS A 265 -2.93 -1.86 17.40
N PHE A 266 -3.11 -2.36 16.18
CA PHE A 266 -2.35 -3.50 15.65
C PHE A 266 -2.26 -3.44 14.13
N THR A 267 -1.04 -3.58 13.62
CA THR A 267 -0.77 -3.95 12.24
C THR A 267 -0.44 -5.42 12.23
N GLY A 268 -1.33 -6.24 11.68
CA GLY A 268 -1.19 -7.69 11.57
C GLY A 268 -0.90 -8.11 10.13
N THR A 269 -0.17 -9.21 9.95
CA THR A 269 -0.07 -9.92 8.68
C THR A 269 -0.29 -11.40 8.91
N ALA A 270 -0.96 -12.03 7.94
CA ALA A 270 -1.23 -13.46 7.95
C ALA A 270 -1.14 -14.03 6.54
N GLU A 271 -0.64 -15.26 6.41
CA GLU A 271 -0.57 -15.98 5.14
C GLU A 271 -1.30 -17.31 5.21
N ARG A 272 -2.17 -17.58 4.22
CA ARG A 272 -2.85 -18.86 4.02
C ARG A 272 -2.90 -19.20 2.54
N ASN A 273 -2.51 -20.44 2.21
CA ASN A 273 -2.59 -20.96 0.83
C ASN A 273 -1.95 -20.01 -0.23
N GLY A 274 -0.81 -19.40 0.11
CA GLY A 274 -0.10 -18.47 -0.77
C GLY A 274 -0.77 -17.10 -0.94
N THR A 275 -1.74 -16.77 -0.10
CA THR A 275 -2.33 -15.42 -0.02
C THR A 275 -1.91 -14.78 1.28
N ARG A 276 -1.20 -13.65 1.20
CA ARG A 276 -0.81 -12.84 2.36
C ARG A 276 -1.67 -11.59 2.45
N LEU A 277 -2.20 -11.33 3.64
CA LEU A 277 -2.99 -10.14 3.96
C LEU A 277 -2.27 -9.27 4.98
N ILE A 278 -2.46 -7.96 4.86
CA ILE A 278 -2.06 -6.96 5.83
C ILE A 278 -3.32 -6.30 6.39
N SER A 279 -3.47 -6.29 7.71
CA SER A 279 -4.56 -5.61 8.41
C SER A 279 -4.03 -4.51 9.29
N VAL A 280 -4.71 -3.37 9.34
CA VAL A 280 -4.46 -2.33 10.34
C VAL A 280 -5.74 -2.07 11.11
N VAL A 281 -5.65 -2.12 12.42
CA VAL A 281 -6.72 -1.80 13.36
C VAL A 281 -6.21 -0.72 14.31
N MET A 282 -6.96 0.38 14.44
CA MET A 282 -6.58 1.52 15.28
C MET A 282 -7.68 1.84 16.28
N ASN A 283 -7.28 2.10 17.51
CA ASN A 283 -8.18 2.46 18.61
C ASN A 283 -9.38 1.50 18.75
N ALA A 284 -9.07 0.21 18.90
CA ALA A 284 -10.10 -0.82 19.05
C ALA A 284 -10.72 -0.81 20.45
N VAL A 285 -12.04 -0.88 20.51
CA VAL A 285 -12.82 -0.93 21.73
C VAL A 285 -13.79 -2.12 21.71
N ASP A 286 -14.20 -2.58 22.88
CA ASP A 286 -15.24 -3.61 23.01
C ASP A 286 -16.66 -3.00 22.91
N SER A 287 -17.67 -3.83 23.11
CA SER A 287 -19.09 -3.41 23.06
C SER A 287 -19.46 -2.36 24.12
N ASN A 288 -18.65 -2.17 25.16
CA ASN A 288 -18.85 -1.18 26.20
C ASN A 288 -18.05 0.11 25.94
N GLY A 289 -17.33 0.19 24.84
CA GLY A 289 -16.46 1.30 24.48
C GLY A 289 -15.10 1.28 25.21
N ALA A 290 -14.73 0.17 25.87
CA ALA A 290 -13.46 0.03 26.55
C ALA A 290 -12.39 -0.58 25.62
N GLY A 291 -11.22 0.07 25.56
CA GLY A 291 -10.08 -0.48 24.84
C GLY A 291 -9.50 -1.72 25.54
N SER A 292 -9.13 -2.75 24.77
CA SER A 292 -8.52 -3.95 25.33
C SER A 292 -7.68 -4.71 24.30
N TYR A 293 -6.78 -5.58 24.78
CA TYR A 293 -6.05 -6.51 23.92
C TYR A 293 -7.02 -7.37 23.09
N LYS A 294 -8.08 -7.88 23.73
CA LYS A 294 -9.08 -8.72 23.06
C LYS A 294 -9.77 -7.95 21.93
N ALA A 295 -10.19 -6.70 22.16
CA ALA A 295 -10.90 -5.92 21.16
C ALA A 295 -10.10 -5.76 19.85
N ARG A 296 -8.79 -5.43 19.93
CA ARG A 296 -7.96 -5.27 18.72
C ARG A 296 -7.73 -6.58 18.00
N PHE A 297 -7.54 -7.70 18.71
CA PHE A 297 -7.32 -8.98 18.05
C PHE A 297 -8.60 -9.58 17.48
N ASP A 298 -9.75 -9.40 18.14
CA ASP A 298 -11.05 -9.76 17.58
C ASP A 298 -11.36 -8.97 16.29
N ALA A 299 -11.09 -7.67 16.28
CA ALA A 299 -11.27 -6.83 15.08
C ALA A 299 -10.34 -7.29 13.94
N THR A 300 -9.08 -7.61 14.25
CA THR A 300 -8.11 -8.15 13.29
C THR A 300 -8.55 -9.49 12.73
N ALA A 301 -9.02 -10.41 13.58
CA ALA A 301 -9.53 -11.71 13.16
C ALA A 301 -10.74 -11.58 12.21
N LYS A 302 -11.65 -10.63 12.48
CA LYS A 302 -12.78 -10.33 11.57
C LYS A 302 -12.29 -9.85 10.20
N LEU A 303 -11.28 -8.98 10.15
CA LEU A 303 -10.67 -8.52 8.89
C LEU A 303 -10.05 -9.68 8.12
N PHE A 304 -9.23 -10.52 8.77
CA PHE A 304 -8.62 -11.68 8.12
C PHE A 304 -9.67 -12.70 7.66
N ASN A 305 -10.68 -12.99 8.49
CA ASN A 305 -11.79 -13.86 8.10
C ASN A 305 -12.53 -13.31 6.87
N TYR A 306 -12.76 -12.00 6.81
CA TYR A 306 -13.37 -11.38 5.64
C TYR A 306 -12.48 -11.55 4.40
N GLY A 307 -11.19 -11.25 4.49
CA GLY A 307 -10.26 -11.38 3.37
C GLY A 307 -10.14 -12.82 2.88
N PHE A 308 -9.82 -13.78 3.77
CA PHE A 308 -9.60 -15.18 3.38
C PHE A 308 -10.87 -15.90 2.91
N ASN A 309 -12.05 -15.54 3.44
CA ASN A 309 -13.29 -16.24 3.10
C ASN A 309 -14.05 -15.62 1.93
N GLN A 310 -13.89 -14.31 1.69
CA GLN A 310 -14.69 -13.61 0.69
C GLN A 310 -13.94 -13.34 -0.61
N PHE A 311 -12.60 -13.46 -0.61
CA PHE A 311 -11.77 -13.16 -1.77
C PHE A 311 -11.00 -14.40 -2.21
N SER A 312 -10.70 -14.45 -3.50
CA SER A 312 -9.80 -15.43 -4.10
C SER A 312 -8.94 -14.80 -5.18
N LYS A 313 -7.73 -15.33 -5.37
CA LYS A 313 -6.82 -14.88 -6.42
C LYS A 313 -7.41 -15.24 -7.77
N GLN A 314 -7.60 -14.26 -8.64
CA GLN A 314 -8.11 -14.41 -9.99
C GLN A 314 -7.08 -13.88 -10.98
N GLU A 315 -6.79 -14.66 -12.02
CA GLU A 315 -6.05 -14.18 -13.17
C GLU A 315 -7.01 -13.38 -14.06
N ILE A 316 -6.79 -12.07 -14.12
CA ILE A 316 -7.65 -11.14 -14.87
C ILE A 316 -7.09 -10.92 -16.27
N ILE A 317 -5.77 -10.85 -16.40
CA ILE A 317 -5.07 -10.74 -17.67
C ILE A 317 -4.15 -11.96 -17.79
N PRO A 318 -4.51 -12.99 -18.59
CA PRO A 318 -3.64 -14.13 -18.83
C PRO A 318 -2.44 -13.74 -19.74
N GLU A 319 -1.40 -14.58 -19.74
CA GLU A 319 -0.19 -14.35 -20.53
C GLU A 319 -0.48 -14.28 -22.06
N ASP A 320 -1.47 -15.05 -22.53
CA ASP A 320 -1.92 -15.10 -23.91
C ASP A 320 -3.06 -14.11 -24.23
N PHE A 321 -3.27 -13.12 -23.36
CA PHE A 321 -4.33 -12.14 -23.55
C PHE A 321 -4.21 -11.42 -24.89
N SER A 322 -5.27 -11.45 -25.66
CA SER A 322 -5.39 -10.75 -26.94
C SER A 322 -6.78 -10.17 -27.12
N VAL A 323 -6.86 -9.03 -27.80
CA VAL A 323 -8.14 -8.45 -28.24
C VAL A 323 -8.31 -8.75 -29.72
N LYS A 324 -9.38 -9.47 -30.06
CA LYS A 324 -9.68 -9.86 -31.46
C LYS A 324 -9.56 -8.66 -32.42
N GLY A 325 -8.70 -8.78 -33.43
CA GLY A 325 -8.45 -7.72 -34.40
C GLY A 325 -7.51 -6.60 -33.94
N LYS A 326 -6.93 -6.72 -32.73
CA LYS A 326 -5.95 -5.79 -32.15
C LYS A 326 -4.74 -6.52 -31.58
N ASP A 327 -4.33 -7.58 -32.23
CA ASP A 327 -3.16 -8.41 -31.92
C ASP A 327 -1.86 -7.92 -32.56
N THR A 328 -1.95 -6.88 -33.39
CA THR A 328 -0.82 -6.25 -34.07
C THR A 328 -0.94 -4.73 -34.06
N ILE A 329 0.20 -4.04 -34.14
CA ILE A 329 0.30 -2.60 -34.39
C ILE A 329 1.01 -2.34 -35.71
N LYS A 330 0.57 -1.30 -36.43
CA LYS A 330 1.16 -0.91 -37.72
C LYS A 330 2.59 -0.39 -37.54
N VAL A 331 3.49 -0.77 -38.47
CA VAL A 331 4.86 -0.25 -38.52
C VAL A 331 5.07 0.52 -39.83
N ILE A 332 5.48 1.77 -39.72
CA ILE A 332 5.78 2.66 -40.82
C ILE A 332 7.28 2.54 -41.17
N LYS A 333 7.65 2.47 -42.43
CA LYS A 333 9.03 2.32 -42.92
C LYS A 333 9.73 1.04 -42.45
N GLY A 334 8.99 0.03 -41.99
CA GLY A 334 9.51 -1.28 -41.62
C GLY A 334 9.63 -2.23 -42.81
N LYS A 335 10.44 -3.30 -42.66
CA LYS A 335 10.43 -4.44 -43.59
C LYS A 335 9.07 -5.15 -43.53
N GLU A 336 8.51 -5.24 -42.32
CA GLU A 336 7.13 -5.67 -42.05
C GLU A 336 6.27 -4.44 -41.78
N ASP A 337 5.03 -4.42 -42.25
CA ASP A 337 4.05 -3.34 -42.07
C ASP A 337 3.26 -3.45 -40.76
N LYS A 338 3.46 -4.53 -39.99
CA LYS A 338 2.86 -4.78 -38.68
C LYS A 338 3.81 -5.59 -37.79
N VAL A 339 3.69 -5.40 -36.50
CA VAL A 339 4.34 -6.23 -35.48
C VAL A 339 3.30 -6.75 -34.50
N LYS A 340 3.45 -7.99 -34.06
CA LYS A 340 2.61 -8.57 -33.00
C LYS A 340 2.82 -7.80 -31.68
N ILE A 341 1.76 -7.69 -30.91
CA ILE A 341 1.80 -7.13 -29.55
C ILE A 341 1.29 -8.17 -28.55
N ALA A 342 1.84 -8.14 -27.34
CA ALA A 342 1.47 -9.02 -26.26
C ALA A 342 1.50 -8.27 -24.94
N VAL A 343 0.80 -8.77 -23.94
CA VAL A 343 0.96 -8.28 -22.57
C VAL A 343 2.37 -8.61 -22.07
N LYS A 344 2.97 -7.71 -21.32
CA LYS A 344 4.32 -7.87 -20.80
C LYS A 344 4.42 -9.01 -19.78
N GLU A 345 3.36 -9.16 -18.99
CA GLU A 345 3.22 -10.16 -17.93
C GLU A 345 1.74 -10.41 -17.62
N PRO A 346 1.36 -11.59 -17.13
CA PRO A 346 0.01 -11.84 -16.66
C PRO A 346 -0.29 -11.03 -15.40
N PHE A 347 -1.57 -10.73 -15.15
CA PHE A 347 -2.00 -10.00 -13.97
C PHE A 347 -3.05 -10.76 -13.18
N SER A 348 -2.73 -11.01 -11.92
CA SER A 348 -3.63 -11.62 -10.94
C SER A 348 -3.83 -10.70 -9.75
N MET A 349 -5.03 -10.69 -9.19
CA MET A 349 -5.34 -9.97 -7.95
C MET A 349 -6.40 -10.70 -7.14
N LEU A 350 -6.54 -10.33 -5.87
CA LEU A 350 -7.67 -10.79 -5.06
C LEU A 350 -8.95 -10.09 -5.51
N VAL A 351 -9.96 -10.90 -5.82
CA VAL A 351 -11.30 -10.42 -6.21
C VAL A 351 -12.32 -11.05 -5.28
N LYS A 352 -13.31 -10.27 -4.86
CA LYS A 352 -14.41 -10.79 -4.06
C LYS A 352 -15.17 -11.84 -4.86
N ASN A 353 -15.41 -13.00 -4.29
CA ASN A 353 -15.97 -14.17 -4.99
C ASN A 353 -17.31 -13.88 -5.69
N SER A 354 -18.11 -12.95 -5.12
CA SER A 354 -19.38 -12.50 -5.71
C SER A 354 -19.22 -11.43 -6.81
N GLU A 355 -18.00 -10.94 -7.08
CA GLU A 355 -17.71 -9.80 -7.96
C GLU A 355 -16.76 -10.16 -9.12
N ARG A 356 -16.50 -11.46 -9.34
CA ARG A 356 -15.57 -11.94 -10.36
C ARG A 356 -15.85 -11.39 -11.75
N ASP A 357 -17.11 -11.37 -12.17
CA ASP A 357 -17.53 -10.97 -13.52
C ASP A 357 -17.62 -9.45 -13.70
N LEU A 358 -17.32 -8.68 -12.65
CA LEU A 358 -17.33 -7.23 -12.70
C LEU A 358 -16.05 -6.62 -13.29
N TYR A 359 -14.96 -7.38 -13.42
CA TYR A 359 -13.69 -6.89 -13.92
C TYR A 359 -13.49 -7.29 -15.38
N GLU A 360 -13.16 -6.32 -16.23
CA GLU A 360 -12.95 -6.51 -17.67
C GLU A 360 -11.66 -5.86 -18.14
N PRO A 361 -10.74 -6.62 -18.80
CA PRO A 361 -9.53 -6.07 -19.36
C PRO A 361 -9.82 -5.32 -20.66
N LYS A 362 -9.28 -4.11 -20.82
CA LYS A 362 -9.45 -3.25 -21.97
C LYS A 362 -8.11 -2.78 -22.50
N LEU A 363 -7.83 -3.09 -23.76
CA LEU A 363 -6.61 -2.64 -24.44
C LEU A 363 -6.71 -1.15 -24.78
N VAL A 364 -5.70 -0.39 -24.34
CA VAL A 364 -5.49 1.03 -24.67
C VAL A 364 -4.10 1.15 -25.30
N LEU A 365 -4.05 1.51 -26.57
CA LEU A 365 -2.79 1.76 -27.28
C LEU A 365 -2.44 3.25 -27.21
N ASP A 366 -1.17 3.55 -27.00
CA ASP A 366 -0.66 4.93 -26.94
C ASP A 366 -0.56 5.56 -28.33
N LYS A 367 -0.42 4.71 -29.36
CA LYS A 367 -0.25 5.12 -30.76
C LYS A 367 -0.91 4.11 -31.70
N ASP A 368 -1.36 4.57 -32.85
CA ASP A 368 -1.92 3.73 -33.89
C ASP A 368 -0.84 3.06 -34.77
N SER A 369 0.39 3.57 -34.69
CA SER A 369 1.52 3.06 -35.50
C SER A 369 2.86 3.40 -34.84
N LEU A 370 3.88 2.59 -35.17
CA LEU A 370 5.28 2.78 -34.79
C LEU A 370 6.10 3.11 -36.05
N GLU A 371 7.21 3.82 -35.90
CA GLU A 371 8.19 4.01 -36.95
C GLU A 371 9.36 3.02 -36.80
N ALA A 372 9.74 2.33 -37.84
CA ALA A 372 10.88 1.43 -37.78
C ALA A 372 12.20 2.24 -37.61
N GLU A 373 13.15 1.74 -36.86
CA GLU A 373 13.35 0.41 -36.30
C GLU A 373 12.54 0.21 -35.01
N VAL A 374 11.88 -0.95 -34.83
CA VAL A 374 11.13 -1.31 -33.64
C VAL A 374 11.83 -2.49 -32.97
N LYS A 375 12.09 -2.41 -31.70
CA LYS A 375 12.69 -3.50 -30.90
C LYS A 375 11.62 -4.28 -30.16
N LYS A 376 11.81 -5.59 -30.04
CA LYS A 376 11.03 -6.44 -29.14
C LYS A 376 11.01 -5.85 -27.72
N GLY A 377 9.86 -5.87 -27.07
CA GLY A 377 9.67 -5.30 -25.73
C GLY A 377 9.43 -3.78 -25.71
N THR A 378 9.30 -3.13 -26.89
CA THR A 378 8.90 -1.72 -26.95
C THR A 378 7.48 -1.57 -26.43
N VAL A 379 7.27 -0.74 -25.39
CA VAL A 379 5.92 -0.45 -24.85
C VAL A 379 5.12 0.32 -25.90
N VAL A 380 3.89 -0.14 -26.15
CA VAL A 380 2.98 0.43 -27.16
C VAL A 380 1.62 0.81 -26.60
N GLY A 381 1.38 0.52 -25.35
CA GLY A 381 0.14 0.80 -24.63
C GLY A 381 0.02 -0.04 -23.39
N LYS A 382 -1.20 -0.17 -22.87
CA LYS A 382 -1.49 -0.95 -21.68
C LYS A 382 -2.84 -1.68 -21.81
N VAL A 383 -3.00 -2.78 -21.07
CA VAL A 383 -4.32 -3.36 -20.76
C VAL A 383 -4.72 -2.81 -19.42
N VAL A 384 -5.78 -2.02 -19.39
CA VAL A 384 -6.39 -1.46 -18.15
C VAL A 384 -7.53 -2.38 -17.74
N ILE A 385 -7.63 -2.68 -16.44
CA ILE A 385 -8.76 -3.43 -15.91
C ILE A 385 -9.82 -2.43 -15.45
N GLU A 386 -10.95 -2.43 -16.13
CA GLU A 386 -12.12 -1.61 -15.78
C GLU A 386 -13.10 -2.43 -14.93
N ARG A 387 -13.70 -1.78 -13.93
CA ARG A 387 -14.81 -2.36 -13.20
C ARG A 387 -16.12 -1.90 -13.83
N LYS A 388 -17.00 -2.85 -14.22
CA LYS A 388 -18.27 -2.60 -14.92
C LYS A 388 -19.27 -1.85 -14.06
N GLU A 389 -19.32 -2.13 -12.76
CA GLU A 389 -20.31 -1.57 -11.84
C GLU A 389 -19.72 -1.35 -10.44
N GLY A 390 -20.24 -0.34 -9.74
CA GLY A 390 -19.82 0.00 -8.38
C GLY A 390 -18.45 0.68 -8.32
N SER A 391 -17.95 0.92 -7.09
CA SER A 391 -16.64 1.49 -6.84
C SER A 391 -15.70 0.42 -6.29
N ASP A 392 -14.39 0.59 -6.52
CA ASP A 392 -13.30 -0.18 -5.94
C ASP A 392 -12.55 0.72 -4.94
N TYR A 393 -11.95 0.14 -3.89
CA TYR A 393 -11.09 0.90 -2.98
C TYR A 393 -9.73 1.23 -3.60
N GLY A 394 -9.39 0.61 -4.76
CA GLY A 394 -8.10 0.80 -5.45
C GLY A 394 -6.95 0.06 -4.78
N PHE A 395 -5.76 0.61 -4.97
CA PHE A 395 -4.50 0.04 -4.49
C PHE A 395 -3.81 0.99 -3.52
N ILE A 396 -3.09 0.42 -2.56
CA ILE A 396 -2.41 1.19 -1.51
C ILE A 396 -1.36 2.17 -2.05
N ASP A 397 -0.75 1.84 -3.20
CA ASP A 397 0.22 2.70 -3.89
C ASP A 397 -0.43 3.67 -4.91
N GLY A 398 -1.76 3.69 -5.02
CA GLY A 398 -2.46 4.49 -6.02
C GLY A 398 -2.22 4.04 -7.47
N LYS A 399 -1.71 2.83 -7.68
CA LYS A 399 -1.45 2.29 -9.02
C LYS A 399 -2.75 2.01 -9.76
N GLU A 400 -2.74 2.23 -11.07
CA GLU A 400 -3.80 1.74 -11.94
C GLU A 400 -3.75 0.21 -12.05
N MET A 401 -4.90 -0.43 -12.18
CA MET A 401 -5.01 -1.83 -12.58
C MET A 401 -4.66 -1.95 -14.06
N ALA A 402 -3.37 -1.98 -14.39
CA ALA A 402 -2.92 -2.02 -15.77
C ALA A 402 -1.63 -2.81 -15.93
N VAL A 403 -1.48 -3.43 -17.11
CA VAL A 403 -0.26 -4.13 -17.53
C VAL A 403 0.20 -3.55 -18.86
N ASP A 404 1.52 -3.33 -19.00
CA ASP A 404 2.11 -2.86 -20.25
C ASP A 404 1.85 -3.85 -21.39
N VAL A 405 1.59 -3.31 -22.58
CA VAL A 405 1.56 -4.04 -23.83
C VAL A 405 2.82 -3.70 -24.61
N VAL A 406 3.52 -4.73 -25.06
CA VAL A 406 4.81 -4.62 -25.72
C VAL A 406 4.82 -5.29 -27.07
N THR A 407 5.75 -4.89 -27.95
CA THR A 407 6.03 -5.60 -29.21
C THR A 407 6.64 -6.98 -28.94
N ALA A 408 6.13 -8.01 -29.62
CA ALA A 408 6.57 -9.38 -29.44
C ALA A 408 7.86 -9.69 -30.25
N ASP A 409 8.13 -8.92 -31.32
CA ASP A 409 9.22 -9.14 -32.26
C ASP A 409 9.93 -7.82 -32.60
N ASP A 410 11.17 -7.94 -33.17
CA ASP A 410 11.88 -6.83 -33.79
C ASP A 410 11.31 -6.57 -35.19
N VAL A 411 11.30 -5.30 -35.63
CA VAL A 411 11.06 -4.94 -37.02
C VAL A 411 12.17 -4.00 -37.50
N GLU A 412 12.95 -4.46 -38.47
CA GLU A 412 14.01 -3.66 -39.05
C GLU A 412 13.46 -2.60 -40.03
N ARG A 413 14.24 -1.55 -40.25
CA ARG A 413 13.91 -0.53 -41.23
C ARG A 413 14.03 -1.07 -42.64
N ALA A 414 13.05 -0.76 -43.48
CA ALA A 414 13.08 -1.11 -44.90
C ALA A 414 14.22 -0.37 -45.65
N GLY A 415 14.85 -1.05 -46.61
CA GLY A 415 15.87 -0.43 -47.45
C GLY A 415 15.31 0.71 -48.31
N PHE A 416 16.21 1.59 -48.83
CA PHE A 416 15.83 2.78 -49.61
C PHE A 416 14.91 2.46 -50.82
N ILE A 417 15.18 1.39 -51.56
CA ILE A 417 14.37 0.97 -52.71
C ILE A 417 12.95 0.57 -52.29
N SER A 418 12.83 -0.19 -51.18
CA SER A 418 11.54 -0.60 -50.64
C SER A 418 10.72 0.60 -50.15
N LEU A 419 11.37 1.57 -49.47
CA LEU A 419 10.73 2.81 -49.02
C LEU A 419 10.23 3.67 -50.19
N PHE A 420 10.97 3.70 -51.31
CA PHE A 420 10.56 4.43 -52.49
C PHE A 420 9.26 3.83 -53.09
N PHE A 421 9.19 2.49 -53.22
CA PHE A 421 7.99 1.83 -53.75
C PHE A 421 6.82 1.88 -52.78
N GLN A 422 7.03 1.80 -51.44
CA GLN A 422 6.00 2.03 -50.47
C GLN A 422 5.43 3.46 -50.53
N GLY A 423 6.30 4.46 -50.78
CA GLY A 423 5.89 5.86 -50.96
C GLY A 423 5.00 6.04 -52.18
N ILE A 424 5.36 5.43 -53.32
CA ILE A 424 4.56 5.44 -54.56
C ILE A 424 3.22 4.73 -54.34
N GLY A 425 3.20 3.54 -53.71
CA GLY A 425 1.96 2.80 -53.41
C GLY A 425 0.99 3.59 -52.52
N ASN A 426 1.49 4.23 -51.48
CA ASN A 426 0.69 5.08 -50.61
C ASN A 426 0.15 6.33 -51.35
N PHE A 427 0.95 6.94 -52.23
CA PHE A 427 0.49 8.07 -53.04
C PHE A 427 -0.68 7.69 -53.95
N PHE A 428 -0.59 6.56 -54.65
CA PHE A 428 -1.68 6.09 -55.51
C PHE A 428 -2.91 5.64 -54.73
N SER A 429 -2.74 4.98 -53.56
CA SER A 429 -3.85 4.62 -52.65
C SER A 429 -4.61 5.84 -52.16
N ASN A 430 -3.90 6.88 -51.72
CA ASN A 430 -4.52 8.14 -51.24
C ASN A 430 -5.22 8.90 -52.39
N LEU A 431 -4.62 8.89 -53.60
CA LEU A 431 -5.22 9.50 -54.78
C LEU A 431 -6.54 8.76 -55.17
N TRP A 432 -6.54 7.43 -55.13
CA TRP A 432 -7.71 6.61 -55.43
C TRP A 432 -8.80 6.77 -54.38
N GLY A 433 -8.44 6.79 -53.07
CA GLY A 433 -9.36 7.08 -51.99
C GLY A 433 -9.98 8.47 -52.08
N GLY A 434 -9.21 9.48 -52.49
CA GLY A 434 -9.72 10.83 -52.75
C GLY A 434 -10.70 10.88 -53.92
N ILE A 435 -10.43 10.17 -55.01
CA ILE A 435 -11.31 10.09 -56.18
C ILE A 435 -12.63 9.37 -55.83
N THR A 436 -12.58 8.24 -55.15
CA THR A 436 -13.77 7.49 -54.74
C THR A 436 -14.63 8.26 -53.73
N GLY A 437 -14.00 9.01 -52.78
CA GLY A 437 -14.71 9.89 -51.87
C GLY A 437 -15.37 11.08 -52.58
N PHE A 438 -14.71 11.66 -53.58
CA PHE A 438 -15.30 12.74 -54.38
C PHE A 438 -16.46 12.27 -55.26
N VAL A 439 -16.35 11.10 -55.87
CA VAL A 439 -17.43 10.51 -56.69
C VAL A 439 -18.60 10.08 -55.80
N GLY A 440 -18.33 9.48 -54.60
CA GLY A 440 -19.40 9.13 -53.69
C GLY A 440 -20.19 10.34 -53.13
N GLY A 441 -19.52 11.48 -52.96
CA GLY A 441 -20.16 12.73 -52.55
C GLY A 441 -20.96 13.48 -53.65
N LEU A 442 -20.78 13.04 -54.95
CA LEU A 442 -21.56 13.60 -56.06
C LEU A 442 -22.88 12.85 -56.32
N PHE A 443 -23.06 11.68 -55.69
CA PHE A 443 -24.27 10.84 -55.83
C PHE A 443 -25.01 10.63 -54.49
N SER A 444 -24.64 11.34 -53.42
CA SER A 444 -25.41 11.49 -52.20
C SER A 444 -25.94 12.93 -52.09
#